data_7b1832fe0b926ece56d9f19a7e816006
#
_entry.id   7b1832fe0b926ece56d9f19a7e816006
#
_cell.length_a   1.000
_cell.length_b   1.000
_cell.length_c   1.000
_cell.angle_alpha   90.00
_cell.angle_beta   90.00
_cell.angle_gamma   90.00
#
_symmetry.space_group_name_H-M   'P 1'
#
loop_
_entity.id
_entity.type
_entity.pdbx_description
1 polymer ?
#
loop_
_entity_poly.entity_id
_entity_poly.type
_entity_poly.pdbx_seq_one_letter_code
_entity_poly.pdbx_strand_id
1 'polypeptide(L)'
;MKKICFVIMGFGKKTDYETGRTLDLDKTYKNIIQPAVENADYQCVRADEIRDSKIIDKSMYALLMKADLVIADISTSNPNAIYELGVRHAVKPYSTIIIQEKNERIPFDLDHTRIFKYEHSGKDIGATEAKRCQKHLTELIKNADKNNEVDSPFYEYINVEPPNISKETYKAIIDDLAEEERYIFAIVEKAKNEMSNNNFVEAEKQWSKASKKLPNEAFFKQQQALCKYKSEKPSKKTALTDALSILSDLDLNGNTNDPETLGIAGAINKRLYEETDDLSYLDRAIKYYGKGFKVREDYYTGENYAFCLNLKASQETESSEKIYYQIEAEKTRKNIIERLSNIEDEELESREDEKWIYATLSTCYMALENESESKKYEKKFKELNPVPWELKTFNESREKLKELLG
;
A
#
# COMPACT_ATOMS: atom_id res chain seq x y z
N MET A 1 -14.04 28.46 17.18
CA MET A 1 -13.66 27.13 16.66
C MET A 1 -12.73 27.38 15.49
N LYS A 2 -11.57 26.74 15.41
CA LYS A 2 -10.69 26.88 14.24
C LYS A 2 -11.40 26.33 13.00
N LYS A 3 -11.14 26.93 11.84
CA LYS A 3 -11.59 26.39 10.54
C LYS A 3 -10.96 25.02 10.30
N ILE A 4 -11.67 24.13 9.59
CA ILE A 4 -11.22 22.76 9.32
C ILE A 4 -10.65 22.69 7.91
N CYS A 5 -9.41 22.21 7.82
CA CYS A 5 -8.81 21.74 6.59
C CYS A 5 -8.83 20.21 6.54
N PHE A 6 -9.58 19.65 5.60
CA PHE A 6 -9.61 18.21 5.37
C PHE A 6 -8.59 17.82 4.30
N VAL A 7 -7.76 16.81 4.60
CA VAL A 7 -6.67 16.38 3.72
C VAL A 7 -7.00 15.01 3.12
N ILE A 8 -7.12 15.00 1.80
CA ILE A 8 -7.31 13.82 0.96
C ILE A 8 -5.94 13.42 0.43
N MET A 9 -5.46 12.21 0.74
CA MET A 9 -4.19 11.72 0.22
C MET A 9 -4.02 10.22 0.45
N GLY A 10 -3.07 9.61 -0.26
CA GLY A 10 -2.53 8.34 0.18
C GLY A 10 -1.83 8.48 1.53
N PHE A 11 -1.72 7.41 2.30
CA PHE A 11 -1.02 7.39 3.59
C PHE A 11 -0.04 6.23 3.65
N GLY A 12 1.01 6.41 4.44
CA GLY A 12 2.14 5.49 4.46
C GLY A 12 2.92 5.51 3.15
N LYS A 13 3.64 4.44 2.88
CA LYS A 13 4.41 4.28 1.65
C LYS A 13 3.49 3.81 0.54
N LYS A 14 3.52 4.53 -0.58
CA LYS A 14 2.75 4.21 -1.78
C LYS A 14 3.69 4.16 -2.97
N THR A 15 3.49 3.16 -3.81
CA THR A 15 4.22 3.02 -5.07
C THR A 15 3.35 3.54 -6.21
N ASP A 16 3.89 4.46 -6.97
CA ASP A 16 3.34 4.81 -8.26
C ASP A 16 3.66 3.69 -9.26
N TYR A 17 2.63 3.06 -9.79
CA TYR A 17 2.79 1.90 -10.68
C TYR A 17 3.24 2.26 -12.10
N GLU A 18 3.11 3.52 -12.50
CA GLU A 18 3.62 3.96 -13.81
C GLU A 18 5.14 4.17 -13.76
N THR A 19 5.64 4.77 -12.68
CA THR A 19 7.08 5.08 -12.54
C THR A 19 7.83 4.07 -11.68
N GLY A 20 7.13 3.21 -10.94
CA GLY A 20 7.71 2.29 -9.97
C GLY A 20 8.23 2.96 -8.69
N ARG A 21 8.22 4.29 -8.61
CA ARG A 21 8.72 5.05 -7.46
C ARG A 21 7.82 4.86 -6.23
N THR A 22 8.44 4.66 -5.08
CA THR A 22 7.75 4.57 -3.79
C THR A 22 7.96 5.87 -3.01
N LEU A 23 6.86 6.51 -2.61
CA LEU A 23 6.87 7.73 -1.81
C LEU A 23 6.33 7.45 -0.42
N ASP A 24 7.00 7.97 0.60
CA ASP A 24 6.48 8.00 1.98
C ASP A 24 5.59 9.24 2.15
N LEU A 25 4.30 9.08 1.84
CA LEU A 25 3.33 10.17 1.85
C LEU A 25 3.04 10.71 3.26
N ASP A 26 3.34 9.95 4.32
CA ASP A 26 3.32 10.47 5.69
C ASP A 26 4.36 11.58 5.90
N LYS A 27 5.47 11.56 5.15
CA LYS A 27 6.46 12.65 5.15
C LYS A 27 5.92 13.91 4.46
N THR A 28 5.18 13.75 3.37
CA THR A 28 4.48 14.89 2.73
C THR A 28 3.50 15.51 3.72
N TYR A 29 2.69 14.69 4.38
CA TYR A 29 1.76 15.18 5.40
C TYR A 29 2.46 15.93 6.52
N LYS A 30 3.41 15.29 7.20
CA LYS A 30 4.10 15.83 8.39
C LYS A 30 5.02 17.01 8.09
N ASN A 31 5.69 17.00 6.93
CA ASN A 31 6.72 17.99 6.61
C ASN A 31 6.23 19.14 5.73
N ILE A 32 5.10 19.00 5.05
CA ILE A 32 4.55 20.06 4.18
C ILE A 32 3.15 20.45 4.60
N ILE A 33 2.18 19.51 4.54
CA ILE A 33 0.75 19.83 4.61
C ILE A 33 0.36 20.31 5.99
N GLN A 34 0.57 19.48 7.01
CA GLN A 34 0.17 19.78 8.38
C GLN A 34 0.77 21.11 8.88
N PRO A 35 2.08 21.36 8.76
CA PRO A 35 2.65 22.65 9.18
C PRO A 35 2.10 23.86 8.41
N ALA A 36 1.83 23.71 7.11
CA ALA A 36 1.25 24.79 6.31
C ALA A 36 -0.18 25.14 6.74
N VAL A 37 -0.97 24.12 7.03
CA VAL A 37 -2.37 24.25 7.51
C VAL A 37 -2.40 24.91 8.89
N GLU A 38 -1.56 24.44 9.82
CA GLU A 38 -1.45 25.01 11.17
C GLU A 38 -0.95 26.45 11.17
N ASN A 39 0.02 26.79 10.31
CA ASN A 39 0.51 28.16 10.11
C ASN A 39 -0.55 29.12 9.50
N ALA A 40 -1.57 28.55 8.86
CA ALA A 40 -2.71 29.30 8.36
C ALA A 40 -3.87 29.39 9.36
N ASP A 41 -3.69 28.89 10.59
CA ASP A 41 -4.67 28.83 11.70
C ASP A 41 -5.88 27.95 11.42
N TYR A 42 -5.68 26.86 10.67
CA TYR A 42 -6.66 25.82 10.47
C TYR A 42 -6.38 24.60 11.36
N GLN A 43 -7.44 23.85 11.68
CA GLN A 43 -7.29 22.49 12.19
C GLN A 43 -7.10 21.54 11.03
N CYS A 44 -5.99 20.80 11.03
CA CYS A 44 -5.66 19.81 10.01
C CYS A 44 -6.28 18.46 10.36
N VAL A 45 -7.03 17.86 9.44
CA VAL A 45 -7.69 16.56 9.61
C VAL A 45 -7.41 15.73 8.35
N ARG A 46 -6.68 14.62 8.48
CA ARG A 46 -6.38 13.73 7.36
C ARG A 46 -7.41 12.59 7.26
N ALA A 47 -7.72 12.15 6.04
CA ALA A 47 -8.77 11.19 5.78
C ALA A 47 -8.60 9.83 6.49
N ASP A 48 -7.36 9.36 6.69
CA ASP A 48 -7.10 8.11 7.43
C ASP A 48 -7.21 8.26 8.96
N GLU A 49 -7.19 9.49 9.44
CA GLU A 49 -7.43 9.81 10.85
C GLU A 49 -8.94 9.76 11.19
N ILE A 50 -9.82 9.69 10.18
CA ILE A 50 -11.28 9.73 10.30
C ILE A 50 -11.85 8.34 9.99
N ARG A 51 -11.51 7.33 10.75
CA ARG A 51 -11.99 5.98 10.47
C ARG A 51 -12.93 5.50 11.57
N ASP A 52 -14.24 5.69 11.34
CA ASP A 52 -15.32 5.10 12.15
C ASP A 52 -15.92 3.88 11.47
N SER A 53 -16.16 2.82 12.25
CA SER A 53 -16.55 1.49 11.82
C SER A 53 -17.95 1.36 11.20
N LYS A 54 -18.80 2.33 11.38
CA LYS A 54 -20.20 2.23 10.91
C LYS A 54 -20.56 3.24 9.81
N ILE A 55 -19.77 4.30 9.61
CA ILE A 55 -20.17 5.44 8.78
C ILE A 55 -18.95 6.10 8.11
N ILE A 56 -17.91 5.33 7.72
CA ILE A 56 -16.72 5.89 7.02
C ILE A 56 -17.17 6.81 5.88
N ASP A 57 -18.03 6.30 5.03
CA ASP A 57 -18.53 7.04 3.88
C ASP A 57 -19.28 8.31 4.28
N LYS A 58 -20.15 8.24 5.30
CA LYS A 58 -20.95 9.39 5.72
C LYS A 58 -20.11 10.52 6.28
N SER A 59 -19.11 10.19 7.08
CA SER A 59 -18.23 11.17 7.71
C SER A 59 -17.28 11.81 6.69
N MET A 60 -16.72 11.00 5.82
CA MET A 60 -15.89 11.47 4.71
C MET A 60 -16.69 12.42 3.81
N TYR A 61 -17.88 12.01 3.36
CA TYR A 61 -18.73 12.87 2.52
C TYR A 61 -19.15 14.16 3.23
N ALA A 62 -19.44 14.10 4.54
CA ALA A 62 -19.76 15.30 5.32
C ALA A 62 -18.60 16.30 5.34
N LEU A 63 -17.35 15.81 5.49
CA LEU A 63 -16.17 16.65 5.44
C LEU A 63 -15.87 17.16 4.04
N LEU A 64 -16.01 16.32 3.02
CA LEU A 64 -15.88 16.77 1.63
C LEU A 64 -16.86 17.90 1.28
N MET A 65 -18.08 17.88 1.85
CA MET A 65 -19.09 18.92 1.64
C MET A 65 -18.83 20.18 2.47
N LYS A 66 -18.37 20.04 3.72
CA LYS A 66 -18.45 21.11 4.73
C LYS A 66 -17.12 21.63 5.24
N ALA A 67 -16.01 20.91 5.07
CA ALA A 67 -14.71 21.44 5.46
C ALA A 67 -14.47 22.81 4.79
N ASP A 68 -13.95 23.75 5.57
CA ASP A 68 -13.68 25.12 5.11
C ASP A 68 -12.64 25.11 3.98
N LEU A 69 -11.73 24.13 4.00
CA LEU A 69 -10.69 23.90 2.99
C LEU A 69 -10.49 22.41 2.78
N VAL A 70 -10.18 22.01 1.55
CA VAL A 70 -9.68 20.67 1.23
C VAL A 70 -8.32 20.79 0.56
N ILE A 71 -7.34 19.98 1.00
CA ILE A 71 -6.09 19.77 0.29
C ILE A 71 -6.08 18.33 -0.22
N ALA A 72 -5.92 18.15 -1.53
CA ALA A 72 -5.86 16.85 -2.18
C ALA A 72 -4.46 16.59 -2.71
N ASP A 73 -3.73 15.64 -2.13
CA ASP A 73 -2.48 15.12 -2.68
C ASP A 73 -2.80 13.92 -3.57
N ILE A 74 -2.70 14.13 -4.88
CA ILE A 74 -2.97 13.11 -5.89
C ILE A 74 -1.73 12.31 -6.29
N SER A 75 -0.64 12.47 -5.56
CA SER A 75 0.61 11.72 -5.80
C SER A 75 0.38 10.21 -5.72
N THR A 76 1.20 9.47 -6.47
CA THR A 76 1.09 8.02 -6.69
C THR A 76 -0.21 7.58 -7.37
N SER A 77 -0.89 8.50 -8.05
CA SER A 77 -2.17 8.25 -8.74
C SER A 77 -3.16 7.47 -7.86
N ASN A 78 -3.19 7.81 -6.56
CA ASN A 78 -4.01 7.09 -5.59
C ASN A 78 -5.49 7.14 -5.96
N PRO A 79 -6.14 6.01 -6.27
CA PRO A 79 -7.51 6.01 -6.79
C PRO A 79 -8.53 6.56 -5.80
N ASN A 80 -8.30 6.37 -4.48
CA ASN A 80 -9.20 6.90 -3.46
C ASN A 80 -9.09 8.42 -3.37
N ALA A 81 -7.86 8.96 -3.39
CA ALA A 81 -7.65 10.40 -3.37
C ALA A 81 -8.26 11.09 -4.61
N ILE A 82 -8.13 10.48 -5.79
CA ILE A 82 -8.72 10.98 -7.03
C ILE A 82 -10.26 10.91 -6.95
N TYR A 83 -10.82 9.81 -6.45
CA TYR A 83 -12.28 9.68 -6.26
C TYR A 83 -12.82 10.73 -5.28
N GLU A 84 -12.19 10.90 -4.12
CA GLU A 84 -12.58 11.88 -3.10
C GLU A 84 -12.46 13.32 -3.62
N LEU A 85 -11.42 13.62 -4.39
CA LEU A 85 -11.27 14.91 -5.09
C LEU A 85 -12.41 15.14 -6.08
N GLY A 86 -12.78 14.14 -6.88
CA GLY A 86 -13.90 14.22 -7.81
C GLY A 86 -15.24 14.50 -7.08
N VAL A 87 -15.47 13.81 -5.96
CA VAL A 87 -16.63 14.09 -5.09
C VAL A 87 -16.57 15.51 -4.55
N ARG A 88 -15.41 15.97 -4.04
CA ARG A 88 -15.24 17.34 -3.55
C ARG A 88 -15.59 18.37 -4.63
N HIS A 89 -15.08 18.20 -5.84
CA HIS A 89 -15.37 19.07 -6.97
C HIS A 89 -16.88 19.10 -7.34
N ALA A 90 -17.57 17.96 -7.18
CA ALA A 90 -19.01 17.88 -7.45
C ALA A 90 -19.88 18.51 -6.35
N VAL A 91 -19.39 18.61 -5.10
CA VAL A 91 -20.21 19.10 -3.97
C VAL A 91 -19.81 20.48 -3.46
N LYS A 92 -18.67 21.04 -3.90
CA LYS A 92 -18.16 22.32 -3.44
C LYS A 92 -17.49 23.09 -4.58
N PRO A 93 -17.90 24.33 -4.86
CA PRO A 93 -17.37 25.12 -5.98
C PRO A 93 -15.99 25.74 -5.72
N TYR A 94 -15.53 25.83 -4.47
CA TYR A 94 -14.32 26.55 -4.09
C TYR A 94 -13.65 25.95 -2.84
N SER A 95 -12.48 26.48 -2.50
CA SER A 95 -11.68 26.09 -1.32
C SER A 95 -11.11 24.65 -1.44
N THR A 96 -10.57 24.32 -2.62
CA THR A 96 -9.87 23.07 -2.89
C THR A 96 -8.48 23.36 -3.46
N ILE A 97 -7.43 22.82 -2.83
CA ILE A 97 -6.05 22.94 -3.29
C ILE A 97 -5.56 21.56 -3.67
N ILE A 98 -5.11 21.40 -4.92
CA ILE A 98 -4.53 20.14 -5.40
C ILE A 98 -3.03 20.25 -5.33
N ILE A 99 -2.38 19.23 -4.77
CA ILE A 99 -0.92 19.10 -4.75
C ILE A 99 -0.50 17.76 -5.37
N GLN A 100 0.72 17.69 -5.91
CA GLN A 100 1.25 16.46 -6.50
C GLN A 100 2.79 16.50 -6.53
N GLU A 101 3.42 15.36 -6.41
CA GLU A 101 4.86 15.21 -6.66
C GLU A 101 5.20 15.60 -8.10
N LYS A 102 6.32 16.29 -8.29
CA LYS A 102 6.60 17.01 -9.56
C LYS A 102 6.87 16.10 -10.76
N ASN A 103 7.41 14.90 -10.52
CA ASN A 103 7.80 13.97 -11.58
C ASN A 103 6.66 13.02 -11.99
N GLU A 104 5.50 13.13 -11.35
CA GLU A 104 4.35 12.31 -11.68
C GLU A 104 3.48 12.94 -12.76
N ARG A 105 2.89 12.08 -13.58
CA ARG A 105 1.97 12.48 -14.62
C ARG A 105 0.66 13.01 -14.01
N ILE A 106 0.17 14.11 -14.54
CA ILE A 106 -1.14 14.64 -14.20
C ILE A 106 -2.19 13.80 -14.93
N PRO A 107 -3.23 13.27 -14.22
CA PRO A 107 -4.38 12.67 -14.90
C PRO A 107 -5.01 13.62 -15.92
N PHE A 108 -5.38 13.11 -17.08
CA PHE A 108 -5.88 13.92 -18.21
C PHE A 108 -7.01 14.87 -17.80
N ASP A 109 -7.99 14.40 -17.00
CA ASP A 109 -9.13 15.20 -16.57
C ASP A 109 -8.80 16.28 -15.51
N LEU A 110 -7.54 16.29 -15.01
CA LEU A 110 -7.04 17.29 -14.06
C LEU A 110 -5.99 18.23 -14.68
N ASP A 111 -5.56 17.99 -15.91
CA ASP A 111 -4.48 18.75 -16.56
C ASP A 111 -4.78 20.26 -16.71
N HIS A 112 -6.03 20.63 -16.77
CA HIS A 112 -6.48 22.02 -16.83
C HIS A 112 -6.70 22.66 -15.45
N THR A 113 -6.45 21.93 -14.35
CA THR A 113 -6.59 22.47 -12.98
C THR A 113 -5.25 23.02 -12.47
N ARG A 114 -5.34 23.92 -11.47
CA ARG A 114 -4.15 24.46 -10.82
C ARG A 114 -3.60 23.47 -9.79
N ILE A 115 -2.45 22.85 -10.07
CA ILE A 115 -1.81 21.86 -9.20
C ILE A 115 -0.50 22.42 -8.65
N PHE A 116 -0.34 22.44 -7.34
CA PHE A 116 0.92 22.80 -6.68
C PHE A 116 1.85 21.60 -6.66
N LYS A 117 3.05 21.74 -7.27
CA LYS A 117 4.04 20.68 -7.37
C LYS A 117 5.08 20.77 -6.24
N TYR A 118 5.47 19.61 -5.70
CA TYR A 118 6.52 19.46 -4.71
C TYR A 118 7.50 18.34 -5.09
N GLU A 119 8.72 18.37 -4.53
CA GLU A 119 9.73 17.34 -4.74
C GLU A 119 9.77 16.37 -3.57
N HIS A 120 9.78 15.05 -3.89
CA HIS A 120 9.91 13.99 -2.90
C HIS A 120 11.04 13.04 -3.28
N SER A 121 11.99 12.77 -2.34
CA SER A 121 13.13 11.87 -2.60
C SER A 121 12.79 10.37 -2.47
N GLY A 122 11.52 10.02 -2.28
CA GLY A 122 11.05 8.67 -1.98
C GLY A 122 10.92 8.41 -0.48
N LYS A 123 11.99 8.55 0.27
CA LYS A 123 12.01 8.30 1.73
C LYS A 123 11.64 9.51 2.58
N ASP A 124 11.92 10.72 2.09
CA ASP A 124 11.68 11.96 2.83
C ASP A 124 11.60 13.16 1.87
N ILE A 125 11.36 14.33 2.43
CA ILE A 125 11.36 15.61 1.72
C ILE A 125 12.53 16.44 2.24
N GLY A 126 13.35 16.94 1.32
CA GLY A 126 14.50 17.76 1.67
C GLY A 126 14.09 19.00 2.51
N ALA A 127 14.86 19.36 3.54
CA ALA A 127 14.50 20.44 4.46
C ALA A 127 14.25 21.81 3.77
N THR A 128 15.01 22.11 2.70
CA THR A 128 14.82 23.33 1.91
C THR A 128 13.49 23.28 1.14
N GLU A 129 13.18 22.16 0.54
CA GLU A 129 11.94 21.94 -0.20
C GLU A 129 10.74 21.99 0.73
N ALA A 130 10.81 21.31 1.90
CA ALA A 130 9.76 21.36 2.90
C ALA A 130 9.43 22.80 3.32
N LYS A 131 10.46 23.63 3.60
CA LYS A 131 10.26 25.05 3.94
C LYS A 131 9.64 25.85 2.80
N ARG A 132 10.11 25.63 1.54
CA ARG A 132 9.55 26.28 0.36
C ARG A 132 8.06 25.94 0.24
N CYS A 133 7.73 24.65 0.33
CA CYS A 133 6.36 24.16 0.20
C CYS A 133 5.47 24.66 1.33
N GLN A 134 5.92 24.60 2.58
CA GLN A 134 5.16 25.13 3.74
C GLN A 134 4.79 26.59 3.53
N LYS A 135 5.76 27.44 3.18
CA LYS A 135 5.51 28.87 2.96
C LYS A 135 4.49 29.09 1.85
N HIS A 136 4.70 28.47 0.69
CA HIS A 136 3.85 28.69 -0.47
C HIS A 136 2.42 28.12 -0.24
N LEU A 137 2.31 26.93 0.34
CA LEU A 137 1.02 26.32 0.64
C LEU A 137 0.26 27.14 1.70
N THR A 138 0.94 27.67 2.72
CA THR A 138 0.30 28.61 3.68
C THR A 138 -0.26 29.85 3.00
N GLU A 139 0.46 30.42 2.02
CA GLU A 139 0.00 31.54 1.22
C GLU A 139 -1.23 31.18 0.37
N LEU A 140 -1.21 30.01 -0.27
CA LEU A 140 -2.36 29.48 -1.04
C LEU A 140 -3.59 29.31 -0.16
N ILE A 141 -3.44 28.73 1.03
CA ILE A 141 -4.53 28.54 2.00
C ILE A 141 -5.14 29.89 2.39
N LYS A 142 -4.32 30.88 2.74
CA LYS A 142 -4.77 32.21 3.12
C LYS A 142 -5.44 32.97 1.97
N ASN A 143 -5.06 32.70 0.74
CA ASN A 143 -5.69 33.28 -0.44
C ASN A 143 -7.03 32.62 -0.75
N ALA A 144 -7.11 31.28 -0.66
CA ALA A 144 -8.37 30.54 -0.84
C ALA A 144 -9.43 30.95 0.19
N ASP A 145 -9.02 31.35 1.39
CA ASP A 145 -9.91 31.84 2.44
C ASP A 145 -10.50 33.23 2.16
N LYS A 146 -9.79 34.04 1.39
CA LYS A 146 -10.21 35.43 1.06
C LYS A 146 -11.04 35.52 -0.21
N ASN A 147 -10.78 34.63 -1.16
CA ASN A 147 -11.35 34.70 -2.50
C ASN A 147 -12.23 33.47 -2.71
N ASN A 148 -13.54 33.66 -2.86
CA ASN A 148 -14.45 32.61 -3.29
C ASN A 148 -14.36 32.41 -4.81
N GLU A 149 -13.14 32.24 -5.34
CA GLU A 149 -12.93 31.89 -6.74
C GLU A 149 -13.30 30.43 -6.96
N VAL A 150 -14.02 30.15 -8.04
CA VAL A 150 -14.36 28.77 -8.42
C VAL A 150 -13.06 28.04 -8.76
N ASP A 151 -12.79 26.95 -8.05
CA ASP A 151 -11.63 26.08 -8.28
C ASP A 151 -12.04 24.65 -8.70
N SER A 152 -13.35 24.41 -8.77
CA SER A 152 -13.92 23.15 -9.23
C SER A 152 -14.24 23.22 -10.73
N PRO A 153 -13.65 22.36 -11.57
CA PRO A 153 -14.00 22.26 -12.99
C PRO A 153 -15.51 22.02 -13.22
N PHE A 154 -16.15 21.26 -12.31
CA PHE A 154 -17.58 20.98 -12.42
C PHE A 154 -18.41 22.27 -12.39
N TYR A 155 -18.15 23.18 -11.45
CA TYR A 155 -18.91 24.44 -11.31
C TYR A 155 -18.45 25.54 -12.26
N GLU A 156 -17.26 25.39 -12.86
CA GLU A 156 -16.83 26.28 -13.94
C GLU A 156 -17.70 26.10 -15.20
N TYR A 157 -18.09 24.86 -15.49
CA TYR A 157 -18.85 24.52 -16.70
C TYR A 157 -20.36 24.33 -16.45
N ILE A 158 -20.75 23.98 -15.22
CA ILE A 158 -22.14 23.62 -14.89
C ILE A 158 -22.69 24.58 -13.84
N ASN A 159 -23.74 25.31 -14.18
CA ASN A 159 -24.42 26.23 -13.27
C ASN A 159 -25.53 25.51 -12.45
N VAL A 160 -25.15 24.98 -11.30
CA VAL A 160 -26.05 24.30 -10.34
C VAL A 160 -25.73 24.71 -8.92
N GLU A 161 -26.75 24.64 -8.03
CA GLU A 161 -26.54 24.89 -6.60
C GLU A 161 -25.83 23.69 -5.95
N PRO A 162 -24.79 23.93 -5.12
CA PRO A 162 -24.11 22.85 -4.42
C PRO A 162 -25.02 22.21 -3.35
N PRO A 163 -24.95 20.87 -3.17
CA PRO A 163 -25.70 20.20 -2.12
C PRO A 163 -25.26 20.67 -0.73
N ASN A 164 -26.15 20.62 0.25
CA ASN A 164 -25.90 21.13 1.59
C ASN A 164 -26.40 20.16 2.69
N ILE A 165 -25.66 20.06 3.81
CA ILE A 165 -26.11 19.42 5.05
C ILE A 165 -26.24 20.47 6.16
N SER A 166 -27.11 20.24 7.15
CA SER A 166 -27.28 21.19 8.24
C SER A 166 -26.01 21.33 9.09
N LYS A 167 -25.81 22.51 9.68
CA LYS A 167 -24.67 22.75 10.58
C LYS A 167 -24.70 21.85 11.79
N GLU A 168 -25.88 21.54 12.31
CA GLU A 168 -26.07 20.65 13.47
C GLU A 168 -25.69 19.22 13.12
N THR A 169 -26.13 18.70 11.96
CA THR A 169 -25.75 17.36 11.49
C THR A 169 -24.25 17.24 11.29
N TYR A 170 -23.65 18.27 10.67
CA TYR A 170 -22.20 18.28 10.47
C TYR A 170 -21.43 18.29 11.79
N LYS A 171 -21.85 19.15 12.75
CA LYS A 171 -21.22 19.21 14.07
C LYS A 171 -21.32 17.89 14.81
N ALA A 172 -22.48 17.26 14.83
CA ALA A 172 -22.65 15.95 15.47
C ALA A 172 -21.72 14.88 14.88
N ILE A 173 -21.58 14.85 13.54
CA ILE A 173 -20.66 13.94 12.86
C ILE A 173 -19.21 14.20 13.28
N ILE A 174 -18.78 15.46 13.36
CA ILE A 174 -17.41 15.83 13.76
C ILE A 174 -17.13 15.49 15.23
N ASP A 175 -18.10 15.75 16.12
CA ASP A 175 -17.96 15.45 17.54
C ASP A 175 -17.85 13.93 17.79
N ASP A 176 -18.71 13.14 17.13
CA ASP A 176 -18.64 11.66 17.19
C ASP A 176 -17.28 11.13 16.68
N LEU A 177 -16.83 11.66 15.53
CA LEU A 177 -15.55 11.30 14.94
C LEU A 177 -14.36 11.58 15.87
N ALA A 178 -14.36 12.72 16.55
CA ALA A 178 -13.23 13.14 17.37
C ALA A 178 -12.99 12.22 18.58
N GLU A 179 -14.04 11.57 19.11
CA GLU A 179 -13.90 10.62 20.21
C GLU A 179 -13.44 9.23 19.76
N GLU A 180 -13.99 8.71 18.65
CA GLU A 180 -13.65 7.36 18.16
C GLU A 180 -12.28 7.31 17.48
N GLU A 181 -11.89 8.35 16.78
CA GLU A 181 -10.62 8.49 16.08
C GLU A 181 -9.41 8.29 17.01
N ARG A 182 -9.37 8.98 18.15
CA ARG A 182 -8.28 8.83 19.13
C ARG A 182 -8.09 7.39 19.58
N TYR A 183 -9.17 6.65 19.69
CA TYR A 183 -9.13 5.28 20.17
C TYR A 183 -8.58 4.33 19.11
N ILE A 184 -9.01 4.42 17.85
CA ILE A 184 -8.52 3.57 16.76
C ILE A 184 -7.06 3.89 16.46
N PHE A 185 -6.70 5.16 16.39
CA PHE A 185 -5.32 5.58 16.20
C PHE A 185 -4.40 4.95 17.26
N ALA A 186 -4.77 4.99 18.53
CA ALA A 186 -3.98 4.40 19.61
C ALA A 186 -3.82 2.88 19.47
N ILE A 187 -4.87 2.16 19.03
CA ILE A 187 -4.82 0.72 18.77
C ILE A 187 -3.85 0.42 17.61
N VAL A 188 -3.96 1.15 16.50
CA VAL A 188 -3.13 0.96 15.31
C VAL A 188 -1.65 1.25 15.61
N GLU A 189 -1.36 2.37 16.27
CA GLU A 189 0.01 2.71 16.65
C GLU A 189 0.61 1.68 17.61
N LYS A 190 -0.16 1.21 18.59
CA LYS A 190 0.28 0.13 19.49
C LYS A 190 0.56 -1.15 18.70
N ALA A 191 -0.32 -1.55 17.76
CA ALA A 191 -0.11 -2.72 16.93
C ALA A 191 1.17 -2.62 16.09
N LYS A 192 1.43 -1.47 15.45
CA LYS A 192 2.66 -1.22 14.68
C LYS A 192 3.91 -1.30 15.55
N ASN A 193 3.87 -0.71 16.75
CA ASN A 193 4.98 -0.76 17.69
C ASN A 193 5.29 -2.20 18.14
N GLU A 194 4.25 -2.99 18.45
CA GLU A 194 4.42 -4.40 18.80
C GLU A 194 5.00 -5.22 17.64
N MET A 195 4.58 -4.95 16.38
CA MET A 195 5.18 -5.58 15.20
C MET A 195 6.66 -5.23 15.05
N SER A 196 7.05 -3.98 15.23
CA SER A 196 8.44 -3.52 15.13
C SER A 196 9.35 -4.18 16.20
N ASN A 197 8.76 -4.53 17.34
CA ASN A 197 9.42 -5.26 18.42
C ASN A 197 9.33 -6.80 18.27
N ASN A 198 8.81 -7.30 17.14
CA ASN A 198 8.57 -8.73 16.88
C ASN A 198 7.61 -9.40 17.89
N ASN A 199 6.83 -8.63 18.63
CA ASN A 199 5.81 -9.12 19.55
C ASN A 199 4.49 -9.40 18.81
N PHE A 200 4.51 -10.38 17.91
CA PHE A 200 3.39 -10.68 17.01
C PHE A 200 2.13 -11.14 17.74
N VAL A 201 2.25 -11.73 18.93
CA VAL A 201 1.08 -12.14 19.74
C VAL A 201 0.29 -10.91 20.20
N GLU A 202 0.96 -9.91 20.73
CA GLU A 202 0.28 -8.68 21.17
C GLU A 202 -0.19 -7.83 19.99
N ALA A 203 0.64 -7.75 18.92
CA ALA A 203 0.27 -7.06 17.68
C ALA A 203 -1.03 -7.64 17.09
N GLU A 204 -1.17 -8.98 17.02
CA GLU A 204 -2.38 -9.66 16.55
C GLU A 204 -3.62 -9.24 17.37
N LYS A 205 -3.50 -9.20 18.70
CA LYS A 205 -4.61 -8.76 19.56
C LYS A 205 -5.05 -7.33 19.27
N GLN A 206 -4.09 -6.41 19.05
CA GLN A 206 -4.41 -5.03 18.72
C GLN A 206 -5.05 -4.92 17.34
N TRP A 207 -4.53 -5.62 16.31
CA TRP A 207 -5.15 -5.67 15.00
C TRP A 207 -6.55 -6.30 15.02
N SER A 208 -6.77 -7.32 15.85
CA SER A 208 -8.09 -7.90 16.09
C SER A 208 -9.09 -6.88 16.66
N LYS A 209 -8.64 -6.03 17.60
CA LYS A 209 -9.48 -4.94 18.13
C LYS A 209 -9.82 -3.92 17.04
N ALA A 210 -8.83 -3.51 16.24
CA ALA A 210 -9.03 -2.59 15.12
C ALA A 210 -10.01 -3.18 14.09
N SER A 211 -9.81 -4.44 13.70
CA SER A 211 -10.68 -5.16 12.75
C SER A 211 -12.13 -5.30 13.23
N LYS A 212 -12.35 -5.52 14.55
CA LYS A 212 -13.69 -5.56 15.13
C LYS A 212 -14.38 -4.20 15.10
N LYS A 213 -13.62 -3.12 15.27
CA LYS A 213 -14.16 -1.74 15.21
C LYS A 213 -14.46 -1.30 13.79
N LEU A 214 -13.62 -1.72 12.83
CA LEU A 214 -13.74 -1.43 11.40
C LEU A 214 -13.80 -2.73 10.59
N PRO A 215 -14.91 -3.48 10.59
CA PRO A 215 -15.00 -4.79 9.95
C PRO A 215 -14.77 -4.77 8.44
N ASN A 216 -15.03 -3.65 7.79
CA ASN A 216 -14.90 -3.47 6.34
C ASN A 216 -13.49 -3.02 5.91
N GLU A 217 -12.58 -2.75 6.86
CA GLU A 217 -11.21 -2.37 6.55
C GLU A 217 -10.35 -3.62 6.36
N ALA A 218 -10.16 -4.01 5.11
CA ALA A 218 -9.39 -5.20 4.74
C ALA A 218 -7.97 -5.18 5.33
N PHE A 219 -7.32 -4.01 5.35
CA PHE A 219 -5.96 -3.84 5.88
C PHE A 219 -5.81 -4.37 7.31
N PHE A 220 -6.79 -4.15 8.20
CA PHE A 220 -6.67 -4.62 9.59
C PHE A 220 -6.74 -6.14 9.70
N LYS A 221 -7.59 -6.78 8.89
CA LYS A 221 -7.66 -8.24 8.82
C LYS A 221 -6.38 -8.84 8.21
N GLN A 222 -5.82 -8.21 7.20
CA GLN A 222 -4.54 -8.59 6.59
C GLN A 222 -3.41 -8.54 7.62
N GLN A 223 -3.28 -7.43 8.35
CA GLN A 223 -2.27 -7.28 9.40
C GLN A 223 -2.50 -8.24 10.57
N GLN A 224 -3.76 -8.48 10.95
CA GLN A 224 -4.10 -9.46 11.95
C GLN A 224 -3.66 -10.87 11.53
N ALA A 225 -3.98 -11.30 10.30
CA ALA A 225 -3.58 -12.60 9.78
C ALA A 225 -2.05 -12.73 9.67
N LEU A 226 -1.37 -11.67 9.21
CA LEU A 226 0.09 -11.61 9.16
C LEU A 226 0.71 -11.83 10.55
N CYS A 227 0.24 -11.10 11.57
CA CYS A 227 0.74 -11.24 12.93
C CYS A 227 0.38 -12.61 13.53
N LYS A 228 -0.81 -13.12 13.24
CA LYS A 228 -1.24 -14.44 13.71
C LYS A 228 -0.29 -15.54 13.25
N TYR A 229 0.00 -15.65 11.95
CA TYR A 229 0.90 -16.72 11.49
C TYR A 229 2.35 -16.48 11.89
N LYS A 230 2.82 -15.22 11.97
CA LYS A 230 4.18 -14.92 12.45
C LYS A 230 4.37 -15.19 13.94
N SER A 231 3.29 -15.18 14.73
CA SER A 231 3.36 -15.51 16.16
C SER A 231 3.70 -16.97 16.44
N GLU A 232 3.40 -17.87 15.49
CA GLU A 232 3.52 -19.34 15.62
C GLU A 232 2.83 -19.91 16.87
N LYS A 233 1.84 -19.20 17.43
CA LYS A 233 1.14 -19.61 18.66
C LYS A 233 -0.31 -19.96 18.40
N PRO A 234 -0.86 -21.01 19.09
CA PRO A 234 -0.20 -21.90 20.08
C PRO A 234 0.78 -22.89 19.45
N SER A 235 0.64 -23.19 18.16
CA SER A 235 1.58 -23.96 17.34
C SER A 235 1.65 -23.35 15.94
N LYS A 236 2.70 -23.63 15.18
CA LYS A 236 2.88 -23.13 13.82
C LYS A 236 1.69 -23.50 12.93
N LYS A 237 1.27 -24.77 12.92
CA LYS A 237 0.11 -25.23 12.14
C LYS A 237 -1.18 -24.51 12.54
N THR A 238 -1.46 -24.41 13.85
CA THR A 238 -2.66 -23.72 14.34
C THR A 238 -2.64 -22.23 13.98
N ALA A 239 -1.50 -21.57 14.17
CA ALA A 239 -1.34 -20.14 13.81
C ALA A 239 -1.60 -19.89 12.32
N LEU A 240 -1.13 -20.79 11.46
CA LEU A 240 -1.38 -20.72 10.00
C LEU A 240 -2.85 -20.93 9.65
N THR A 241 -3.51 -21.94 10.25
CA THR A 241 -4.93 -22.20 9.99
C THR A 241 -5.84 -21.08 10.51
N ASP A 242 -5.54 -20.55 11.70
CA ASP A 242 -6.27 -19.40 12.27
C ASP A 242 -6.10 -18.14 11.37
N ALA A 243 -4.90 -17.90 10.85
CA ALA A 243 -4.64 -16.80 9.94
C ALA A 243 -5.45 -16.92 8.62
N LEU A 244 -5.58 -18.14 8.06
CA LEU A 244 -6.47 -18.36 6.90
C LEU A 244 -7.94 -18.09 7.24
N SER A 245 -8.39 -18.49 8.45
CA SER A 245 -9.75 -18.19 8.91
C SER A 245 -10.02 -16.69 8.97
N ILE A 246 -9.06 -15.89 9.45
CA ILE A 246 -9.17 -14.43 9.47
C ILE A 246 -9.32 -13.86 8.04
N LEU A 247 -8.52 -14.37 7.08
CA LEU A 247 -8.58 -13.92 5.70
C LEU A 247 -9.83 -14.38 4.95
N SER A 248 -10.51 -15.44 5.40
CA SER A 248 -11.72 -15.94 4.74
C SER A 248 -12.84 -14.89 4.68
N ASP A 249 -12.86 -13.97 5.64
CA ASP A 249 -13.79 -12.84 5.68
C ASP A 249 -13.54 -11.79 4.57
N LEU A 250 -12.40 -11.87 3.88
CA LEU A 250 -12.03 -10.98 2.76
C LEU A 250 -12.34 -11.60 1.38
N ASP A 251 -13.37 -12.43 1.32
CA ASP A 251 -13.81 -13.14 0.10
C ASP A 251 -12.70 -13.97 -0.59
N LEU A 252 -11.84 -14.59 0.22
CA LEU A 252 -10.70 -15.37 -0.25
C LEU A 252 -11.11 -16.52 -1.18
N ASN A 253 -12.28 -17.14 -0.93
CA ASN A 253 -12.82 -18.25 -1.73
C ASN A 253 -13.64 -17.77 -2.95
N GLY A 254 -13.93 -16.49 -3.05
CA GLY A 254 -14.71 -15.87 -4.10
C GLY A 254 -13.85 -15.09 -5.11
N ASN A 255 -14.11 -13.80 -5.22
CA ASN A 255 -13.59 -12.95 -6.28
C ASN A 255 -12.56 -11.90 -5.85
N THR A 256 -12.00 -12.02 -4.61
CA THR A 256 -11.00 -11.01 -4.21
C THR A 256 -9.88 -10.91 -5.24
N ASN A 257 -9.63 -9.68 -5.71
CA ASN A 257 -8.50 -9.33 -6.56
C ASN A 257 -7.48 -8.47 -5.78
N ASP A 258 -7.64 -8.37 -4.46
CA ASP A 258 -6.70 -7.62 -3.63
C ASP A 258 -5.36 -8.36 -3.52
N PRO A 259 -4.27 -7.81 -4.10
CA PRO A 259 -2.98 -8.50 -4.18
C PRO A 259 -2.36 -8.79 -2.82
N GLU A 260 -2.59 -7.93 -1.83
CA GLU A 260 -2.07 -8.12 -0.47
C GLU A 260 -2.72 -9.33 0.21
N THR A 261 -4.06 -9.42 0.15
CA THR A 261 -4.79 -10.59 0.66
C THR A 261 -4.33 -11.88 -0.03
N LEU A 262 -4.18 -11.85 -1.37
CA LEU A 262 -3.71 -12.99 -2.16
C LEU A 262 -2.26 -13.37 -1.80
N GLY A 263 -1.38 -12.40 -1.63
CA GLY A 263 0.01 -12.63 -1.24
C GLY A 263 0.12 -13.28 0.15
N ILE A 264 -0.62 -12.78 1.14
CA ILE A 264 -0.64 -13.34 2.50
C ILE A 264 -1.24 -14.76 2.47
N ALA A 265 -2.34 -14.97 1.75
CA ALA A 265 -2.96 -16.29 1.63
C ALA A 265 -2.03 -17.32 0.96
N GLY A 266 -1.33 -16.90 -0.10
CA GLY A 266 -0.30 -17.71 -0.75
C GLY A 266 0.82 -18.09 0.22
N ALA A 267 1.33 -17.12 0.98
CA ALA A 267 2.39 -17.33 1.96
C ALA A 267 1.99 -18.32 3.07
N ILE A 268 0.75 -18.22 3.57
CA ILE A 268 0.23 -19.12 4.60
C ILE A 268 0.07 -20.53 4.02
N ASN A 269 -0.53 -20.68 2.85
CA ASN A 269 -0.73 -22.00 2.23
C ASN A 269 0.60 -22.69 1.88
N LYS A 270 1.62 -21.95 1.37
CA LYS A 270 2.95 -22.50 1.16
C LYS A 270 3.54 -23.07 2.46
N ARG A 271 3.44 -22.34 3.58
CA ARG A 271 3.91 -22.79 4.88
C ARG A 271 3.12 -23.97 5.47
N LEU A 272 1.81 -24.03 5.19
CA LEU A 272 1.00 -25.19 5.58
C LEU A 272 1.41 -26.43 4.80
N TYR A 273 1.72 -26.30 3.51
CA TYR A 273 2.32 -27.41 2.74
C TYR A 273 3.66 -27.84 3.34
N GLU A 274 4.58 -26.92 3.62
CA GLU A 274 5.88 -27.23 4.25
C GLU A 274 5.74 -27.90 5.63
N GLU A 275 4.63 -27.67 6.35
CA GLU A 275 4.36 -28.24 7.68
C GLU A 275 3.63 -29.58 7.65
N THR A 276 2.89 -29.88 6.56
CA THR A 276 1.95 -31.01 6.52
C THR A 276 2.16 -31.97 5.38
N ASP A 277 2.95 -31.61 4.37
CA ASP A 277 3.12 -32.30 3.10
C ASP A 277 1.81 -32.52 2.30
N ASP A 278 0.73 -31.80 2.69
CA ASP A 278 -0.56 -31.88 2.00
C ASP A 278 -0.57 -31.02 0.74
N LEU A 279 -0.55 -31.68 -0.42
CA LEU A 279 -0.54 -31.04 -1.75
C LEU A 279 -1.71 -30.08 -1.99
N SER A 280 -2.83 -30.25 -1.29
CA SER A 280 -3.96 -29.32 -1.41
C SER A 280 -3.61 -27.89 -0.97
N TYR A 281 -2.67 -27.73 -0.03
CA TYR A 281 -2.16 -26.42 0.35
C TYR A 281 -1.21 -25.87 -0.71
N LEU A 282 -0.39 -26.70 -1.34
CA LEU A 282 0.47 -26.26 -2.44
C LEU A 282 -0.35 -25.75 -3.62
N ASP A 283 -1.40 -26.48 -4.00
CA ASP A 283 -2.33 -26.08 -5.08
C ASP A 283 -3.01 -24.73 -4.77
N ARG A 284 -3.40 -24.51 -3.51
CA ARG A 284 -3.95 -23.23 -3.06
C ARG A 284 -2.91 -22.11 -3.08
N ALA A 285 -1.66 -22.38 -2.68
CA ALA A 285 -0.57 -21.40 -2.75
C ALA A 285 -0.32 -20.97 -4.20
N ILE A 286 -0.26 -21.93 -5.14
CA ILE A 286 -0.13 -21.68 -6.58
C ILE A 286 -1.29 -20.80 -7.08
N LYS A 287 -2.53 -21.15 -6.72
CA LYS A 287 -3.73 -20.38 -7.10
C LYS A 287 -3.65 -18.93 -6.61
N TYR A 288 -3.34 -18.71 -5.34
CA TYR A 288 -3.33 -17.37 -4.76
C TYR A 288 -2.17 -16.52 -5.26
N TYR A 289 -0.95 -17.03 -5.25
CA TYR A 289 0.20 -16.32 -5.77
C TYR A 289 0.07 -16.05 -7.28
N GLY A 290 -0.39 -17.03 -8.06
CA GLY A 290 -0.61 -16.87 -9.49
C GLY A 290 -1.70 -15.84 -9.81
N LYS A 291 -2.78 -15.80 -9.02
CA LYS A 291 -3.80 -14.74 -9.16
C LYS A 291 -3.23 -13.37 -8.77
N GLY A 292 -2.51 -13.27 -7.65
CA GLY A 292 -1.86 -12.05 -7.21
C GLY A 292 -0.89 -11.51 -8.24
N PHE A 293 -0.06 -12.39 -8.81
CA PHE A 293 0.88 -12.03 -9.87
C PHE A 293 0.16 -11.53 -11.14
N LYS A 294 -0.91 -12.19 -11.57
CA LYS A 294 -1.69 -11.74 -12.73
C LYS A 294 -2.36 -10.37 -12.56
N VAL A 295 -2.67 -10.00 -11.31
CA VAL A 295 -3.31 -8.70 -11.00
C VAL A 295 -2.29 -7.58 -10.90
N ARG A 296 -1.15 -7.83 -10.25
CA ARG A 296 -0.18 -6.78 -9.89
C ARG A 296 1.15 -6.90 -10.64
N GLU A 297 1.46 -8.11 -11.13
CA GLU A 297 2.69 -8.47 -11.82
C GLU A 297 3.97 -8.08 -11.02
N ASP A 298 3.89 -8.10 -9.69
CA ASP A 298 5.01 -7.80 -8.80
C ASP A 298 5.94 -9.01 -8.61
N TYR A 299 7.21 -8.73 -8.36
CA TYR A 299 8.25 -9.76 -8.24
C TYR A 299 8.05 -10.67 -7.02
N TYR A 300 7.42 -10.18 -5.93
CA TYR A 300 7.20 -10.96 -4.71
C TYR A 300 6.20 -12.10 -4.95
N THR A 301 5.01 -11.78 -5.48
CA THR A 301 4.01 -12.82 -5.80
C THR A 301 4.48 -13.70 -6.95
N GLY A 302 5.17 -13.13 -7.94
CA GLY A 302 5.70 -13.84 -9.10
C GLY A 302 6.75 -14.88 -8.74
N GLU A 303 7.78 -14.55 -7.96
CA GLU A 303 8.82 -15.51 -7.59
C GLU A 303 8.28 -16.59 -6.65
N ASN A 304 7.40 -16.24 -5.70
CA ASN A 304 6.74 -17.26 -4.87
C ASN A 304 5.82 -18.17 -5.69
N TYR A 305 5.15 -17.65 -6.72
CA TYR A 305 4.38 -18.44 -7.66
C TYR A 305 5.29 -19.44 -8.42
N ALA A 306 6.37 -18.95 -9.02
CA ALA A 306 7.32 -19.77 -9.75
C ALA A 306 7.97 -20.84 -8.85
N PHE A 307 8.32 -20.49 -7.61
CA PHE A 307 8.83 -21.43 -6.63
C PHE A 307 7.82 -22.55 -6.30
N CYS A 308 6.55 -22.20 -6.05
CA CYS A 308 5.50 -23.19 -5.79
C CYS A 308 5.24 -24.08 -7.01
N LEU A 309 5.37 -23.57 -8.23
CA LEU A 309 5.29 -24.38 -9.46
C LEU A 309 6.45 -25.40 -9.55
N ASN A 310 7.68 -25.01 -9.20
CA ASN A 310 8.81 -25.95 -9.14
C ASN A 310 8.60 -27.02 -8.05
N LEU A 311 8.06 -26.64 -6.87
CA LEU A 311 7.67 -27.60 -5.84
C LEU A 311 6.62 -28.58 -6.39
N LYS A 312 5.61 -28.11 -7.10
CA LYS A 312 4.59 -28.97 -7.70
C LYS A 312 5.20 -29.89 -8.75
N ALA A 313 6.05 -29.36 -9.63
CA ALA A 313 6.77 -30.17 -10.63
C ALA A 313 7.60 -31.31 -10.02
N SER A 314 8.19 -31.10 -8.84
CA SER A 314 8.96 -32.12 -8.13
C SER A 314 8.10 -33.25 -7.55
N GLN A 315 6.81 -32.99 -7.33
CA GLN A 315 5.86 -33.99 -6.81
C GLN A 315 5.12 -34.74 -7.90
N GLU A 316 5.14 -34.22 -9.15
CA GLU A 316 4.41 -34.86 -10.25
C GLU A 316 5.14 -36.07 -10.81
N THR A 317 4.38 -37.14 -11.03
CA THR A 317 4.86 -38.40 -11.64
C THR A 317 4.64 -38.41 -13.15
N GLU A 318 3.67 -37.68 -13.66
CA GLU A 318 3.38 -37.57 -15.08
C GLU A 318 4.30 -36.53 -15.73
N SER A 319 5.04 -36.95 -16.75
CA SER A 319 6.05 -36.12 -17.42
C SER A 319 5.44 -34.85 -18.06
N SER A 320 4.23 -34.93 -18.60
CA SER A 320 3.54 -33.79 -19.21
C SER A 320 3.19 -32.72 -18.18
N GLU A 321 2.65 -33.12 -17.04
CA GLU A 321 2.31 -32.22 -15.94
C GLU A 321 3.58 -31.58 -15.35
N LYS A 322 4.62 -32.37 -15.11
CA LYS A 322 5.92 -31.87 -14.65
C LYS A 322 6.46 -30.78 -15.57
N ILE A 323 6.51 -31.06 -16.88
CA ILE A 323 6.99 -30.11 -17.90
C ILE A 323 6.14 -28.84 -17.91
N TYR A 324 4.81 -28.97 -17.80
CA TYR A 324 3.91 -27.82 -17.76
C TYR A 324 4.28 -26.86 -16.61
N TYR A 325 4.43 -27.37 -15.39
CA TYR A 325 4.78 -26.54 -14.23
C TYR A 325 6.17 -25.92 -14.36
N GLN A 326 7.14 -26.64 -14.91
CA GLN A 326 8.49 -26.13 -15.16
C GLN A 326 8.47 -24.96 -16.16
N ILE A 327 7.79 -25.11 -17.29
CA ILE A 327 7.67 -24.06 -18.33
C ILE A 327 6.97 -22.83 -17.77
N GLU A 328 5.91 -22.99 -17.00
CA GLU A 328 5.18 -21.88 -16.41
C GLU A 328 6.03 -21.12 -15.38
N ALA A 329 6.83 -21.84 -14.55
CA ALA A 329 7.79 -21.24 -13.63
C ALA A 329 8.86 -20.43 -14.37
N GLU A 330 9.41 -20.96 -15.47
CA GLU A 330 10.38 -20.25 -16.30
C GLU A 330 9.79 -18.99 -16.93
N LYS A 331 8.58 -19.07 -17.51
CA LYS A 331 7.89 -17.91 -18.11
C LYS A 331 7.66 -16.82 -17.07
N THR A 332 7.24 -17.21 -15.88
CA THR A 332 7.04 -16.27 -14.78
C THR A 332 8.33 -15.53 -14.42
N ARG A 333 9.45 -16.24 -14.28
CA ARG A 333 10.75 -15.61 -14.00
C ARG A 333 11.26 -14.74 -15.13
N LYS A 334 11.06 -15.14 -16.39
CA LYS A 334 11.39 -14.29 -17.56
C LYS A 334 10.60 -12.98 -17.54
N ASN A 335 9.31 -13.03 -17.21
CA ASN A 335 8.49 -11.83 -17.08
C ASN A 335 8.97 -10.93 -15.93
N ILE A 336 9.31 -11.50 -14.76
CA ILE A 336 9.88 -10.73 -13.64
C ILE A 336 11.18 -10.04 -14.06
N ILE A 337 12.09 -10.75 -14.73
CA ILE A 337 13.35 -10.20 -15.20
C ILE A 337 13.09 -9.04 -16.17
N GLU A 338 12.24 -9.25 -17.19
CA GLU A 338 11.91 -8.21 -18.17
C GLU A 338 11.42 -6.93 -17.49
N ARG A 339 10.50 -7.05 -16.54
CA ARG A 339 9.96 -5.90 -15.79
C ARG A 339 10.99 -5.18 -14.95
N LEU A 340 11.75 -5.94 -14.17
CA LEU A 340 12.75 -5.37 -13.26
C LEU A 340 13.95 -4.79 -14.00
N SER A 341 14.30 -5.36 -15.17
CA SER A 341 15.40 -4.84 -16.00
C SER A 341 15.03 -3.56 -16.76
N ASN A 342 13.75 -3.21 -16.85
CA ASN A 342 13.28 -1.97 -17.45
C ASN A 342 13.23 -0.79 -16.46
N ILE A 343 13.54 -1.02 -15.17
CA ILE A 343 13.65 0.04 -14.16
C ILE A 343 15.01 0.73 -14.36
N GLU A 344 15.00 2.05 -14.51
CA GLU A 344 16.24 2.84 -14.63
C GLU A 344 17.07 2.78 -13.35
N ASP A 345 18.39 2.77 -13.44
CA ASP A 345 19.29 2.63 -12.29
C ASP A 345 19.03 3.70 -11.20
N GLU A 346 18.80 4.97 -11.60
CA GLU A 346 18.49 6.05 -10.66
C GLU A 346 17.17 5.85 -9.91
N GLU A 347 16.16 5.30 -10.60
CA GLU A 347 14.88 4.94 -9.99
C GLU A 347 15.07 3.77 -9.03
N LEU A 348 15.80 2.73 -9.46
CA LEU A 348 16.05 1.53 -8.67
C LEU A 348 16.78 1.86 -7.36
N GLU A 349 17.81 2.71 -7.40
CA GLU A 349 18.56 3.17 -6.23
C GLU A 349 17.68 3.97 -5.23
N SER A 350 16.61 4.61 -5.70
CA SER A 350 15.68 5.36 -4.85
C SER A 350 14.67 4.46 -4.12
N ARG A 351 14.56 3.19 -4.51
CA ARG A 351 13.54 2.26 -3.97
C ARG A 351 13.97 1.66 -2.65
N GLU A 352 13.04 1.56 -1.72
CA GLU A 352 13.30 0.88 -0.42
C GLU A 352 13.46 -0.64 -0.56
N ASP A 353 12.90 -1.22 -1.62
CA ASP A 353 12.98 -2.64 -1.92
C ASP A 353 14.10 -3.00 -2.90
N GLU A 354 14.98 -2.05 -3.27
CA GLU A 354 16.12 -2.25 -4.17
C GLU A 354 16.88 -3.55 -3.87
N LYS A 355 17.21 -3.76 -2.63
CA LYS A 355 17.89 -4.94 -2.11
C LYS A 355 17.16 -6.24 -2.48
N TRP A 356 15.84 -6.28 -2.30
CA TRP A 356 15.01 -7.44 -2.63
C TRP A 356 14.82 -7.64 -4.12
N ILE A 357 14.86 -6.56 -4.90
CA ILE A 357 14.89 -6.63 -6.37
C ILE A 357 16.16 -7.35 -6.83
N TYR A 358 17.33 -6.98 -6.33
CA TYR A 358 18.57 -7.68 -6.69
C TYR A 358 18.57 -9.13 -6.22
N ALA A 359 18.06 -9.43 -5.03
CA ALA A 359 17.92 -10.80 -4.55
C ALA A 359 17.01 -11.63 -5.48
N THR A 360 15.90 -11.05 -5.92
CA THR A 360 14.96 -11.72 -6.84
C THR A 360 15.57 -11.93 -8.22
N LEU A 361 16.21 -10.90 -8.80
CA LEU A 361 16.89 -11.03 -10.09
C LEU A 361 17.98 -12.12 -10.04
N SER A 362 18.79 -12.14 -8.97
CA SER A 362 19.80 -13.17 -8.78
C SER A 362 19.19 -14.58 -8.74
N THR A 363 18.06 -14.75 -8.05
CA THR A 363 17.35 -16.03 -7.95
C THR A 363 16.71 -16.42 -9.28
N CYS A 364 16.06 -15.48 -9.97
CA CYS A 364 15.47 -15.74 -11.29
C CYS A 364 16.51 -16.16 -12.33
N TYR A 365 17.63 -15.46 -12.41
CA TYR A 365 18.72 -15.82 -13.33
C TYR A 365 19.37 -17.16 -12.99
N MET A 366 19.52 -17.47 -11.70
CA MET A 366 20.00 -18.79 -11.27
C MET A 366 19.06 -19.91 -11.74
N ALA A 367 17.76 -19.72 -11.56
CA ALA A 367 16.75 -20.70 -11.97
C ALA A 367 16.65 -20.88 -13.50
N LEU A 368 17.10 -19.90 -14.25
CA LEU A 368 17.19 -19.94 -15.73
C LEU A 368 18.59 -20.31 -16.24
N GLU A 369 19.45 -20.88 -15.36
CA GLU A 369 20.82 -21.34 -15.67
C GLU A 369 21.76 -20.23 -16.19
N ASN A 370 21.44 -18.96 -15.95
CA ASN A 370 22.30 -17.84 -16.29
C ASN A 370 23.18 -17.45 -15.09
N GLU A 371 24.25 -18.23 -14.87
CA GLU A 371 25.14 -18.00 -13.73
C GLU A 371 25.83 -16.64 -13.72
N SER A 372 26.13 -16.06 -14.87
CA SER A 372 26.83 -14.78 -14.99
C SER A 372 25.98 -13.65 -14.39
N GLU A 373 24.74 -13.50 -14.87
CA GLU A 373 23.83 -12.49 -14.36
C GLU A 373 23.39 -12.78 -12.91
N SER A 374 23.20 -14.06 -12.56
CA SER A 374 22.90 -14.43 -11.17
C SER A 374 23.98 -13.94 -10.19
N LYS A 375 25.27 -14.17 -10.49
CA LYS A 375 26.40 -13.71 -9.66
C LYS A 375 26.51 -12.19 -9.62
N LYS A 376 26.26 -11.51 -10.72
CA LYS A 376 26.24 -10.05 -10.81
C LYS A 376 25.23 -9.44 -9.85
N TYR A 377 23.98 -9.92 -9.86
CA TYR A 377 22.91 -9.41 -8.98
C TYR A 377 23.09 -9.88 -7.52
N GLU A 378 23.65 -11.06 -7.28
CA GLU A 378 24.05 -11.48 -5.93
C GLU A 378 25.10 -10.54 -5.34
N LYS A 379 26.06 -10.08 -6.14
CA LYS A 379 27.06 -9.11 -5.72
C LYS A 379 26.40 -7.78 -5.36
N LYS A 380 25.52 -7.24 -6.23
CA LYS A 380 24.77 -6.01 -5.96
C LYS A 380 23.95 -6.11 -4.66
N PHE A 381 23.26 -7.23 -4.44
CA PHE A 381 22.53 -7.48 -3.19
C PHE A 381 23.45 -7.41 -1.95
N LYS A 382 24.63 -8.04 -2.02
CA LYS A 382 25.60 -8.06 -0.90
C LYS A 382 26.24 -6.69 -0.66
N GLU A 383 26.46 -5.89 -1.70
CA GLU A 383 27.00 -4.52 -1.59
C GLU A 383 26.07 -3.57 -0.84
N LEU A 384 24.76 -3.84 -0.82
CA LEU A 384 23.77 -3.11 -0.01
C LEU A 384 23.75 -3.53 1.48
N ASN A 385 24.74 -4.28 1.94
CA ASN A 385 24.92 -4.70 3.33
C ASN A 385 23.65 -5.29 3.96
N PRO A 386 23.09 -6.38 3.43
CA PRO A 386 21.92 -7.03 3.99
C PRO A 386 22.17 -7.45 5.44
N VAL A 387 21.16 -7.23 6.30
CA VAL A 387 21.27 -7.69 7.70
C VAL A 387 21.22 -9.22 7.78
N PRO A 388 21.71 -9.85 8.88
CA PRO A 388 21.89 -11.29 8.95
C PRO A 388 20.67 -12.13 8.58
N TRP A 389 19.47 -11.72 8.95
CA TRP A 389 18.25 -12.45 8.62
C TRP A 389 17.87 -12.35 7.13
N GLU A 390 18.17 -11.23 6.47
CA GLU A 390 17.95 -11.06 5.03
C GLU A 390 18.88 -11.98 4.22
N LEU A 391 20.15 -11.98 4.58
CA LEU A 391 21.15 -12.87 3.97
C LEU A 391 20.80 -14.35 4.17
N LYS A 392 20.35 -14.71 5.38
CA LYS A 392 19.87 -16.05 5.67
C LYS A 392 18.68 -16.44 4.78
N THR A 393 17.66 -15.58 4.71
CA THR A 393 16.47 -15.79 3.86
C THR A 393 16.83 -15.97 2.40
N PHE A 394 17.71 -15.12 1.87
CA PHE A 394 18.19 -15.20 0.50
C PHE A 394 18.89 -16.54 0.22
N ASN A 395 19.83 -16.96 1.08
CA ASN A 395 20.60 -18.19 0.89
C ASN A 395 19.69 -19.42 0.99
N GLU A 396 18.85 -19.52 2.02
CA GLU A 396 17.93 -20.66 2.22
C GLU A 396 16.94 -20.81 1.05
N SER A 397 16.41 -19.69 0.53
CA SER A 397 15.51 -19.74 -0.62
C SER A 397 16.20 -20.26 -1.88
N ARG A 398 17.44 -19.85 -2.11
CA ARG A 398 18.23 -20.29 -3.27
C ARG A 398 18.67 -21.75 -3.16
N GLU A 399 19.07 -22.21 -1.98
CA GLU A 399 19.44 -23.61 -1.74
C GLU A 399 18.25 -24.53 -2.00
N LYS A 400 17.08 -24.22 -1.42
CA LYS A 400 15.85 -24.97 -1.68
C LYS A 400 15.50 -25.01 -3.18
N LEU A 401 15.64 -23.88 -3.87
CA LEU A 401 15.34 -23.82 -5.30
C LEU A 401 16.34 -24.65 -6.13
N LYS A 402 17.62 -24.64 -5.79
CA LYS A 402 18.62 -25.48 -6.45
C LYS A 402 18.31 -26.97 -6.29
N GLU A 403 17.93 -27.41 -5.09
CA GLU A 403 17.53 -28.79 -4.82
C GLU A 403 16.31 -29.23 -5.67
N LEU A 404 15.41 -28.30 -5.98
CA LEU A 404 14.22 -28.55 -6.80
C LEU A 404 14.52 -28.61 -8.31
N LEU A 405 15.55 -27.91 -8.75
CA LEU A 405 15.90 -27.83 -10.16
C LEU A 405 16.88 -28.96 -10.59
N GLY A 406 17.54 -29.62 -9.65
CA GLY A 406 18.48 -30.74 -9.85
C GLY A 406 19.89 -30.24 -9.95
#